data_13cb68b57a34d16b133ac06025645270
#
_entry.id   13cb68b57a34d16b133ac06025645270
#
_cell.length_a   1.000
_cell.length_b   1.000
_cell.length_c   1.000
_cell.angle_alpha   90.00
_cell.angle_beta   90.00
_cell.angle_gamma   90.00
#
_symmetry.space_group_name_H-M   'P 1'
#
loop_
_entity.id
_entity.type
_entity.pdbx_description
1 polymer ?
#
loop_
_entity_poly.entity_id
_entity_poly.type
_entity_poly.pdbx_seq_one_letter_code
_entity_poly.pdbx_strand_id
1 'polypeptide(L)'
;MDGQPRDIPPVQRQARQTRQAWKVPPPGVPKAVVLILGAALPGLPPAGLRGLCLRWETALVPRLAPEQMAHIRRFAPDGPALAARASRLLARLLLLRGLQNLGALRPDLCLERDMAGRPLLSGWRVSFSHSGRAAFCALERGPDGPCEQDARRDAPECHPGLGLDAEALDSPPPAARAFTDGETKKTARDALRRWAVKEAVLKAMGLGLSHDPALICSGRHGGRAGMLRFRGQNLRWRVLACPGHWLCLARNAEYPVPAVSLRWLTAGQITNGRC
;
A
#
# COMPACT_ATOMS: atom_id res chain seq x y z
N MET A 1 -14.52 9.26 54.52
CA MET A 1 -13.55 8.43 53.77
C MET A 1 -13.48 8.99 52.38
N ASP A 2 -12.51 9.87 52.19
CA ASP A 2 -12.37 10.72 51.01
C ASP A 2 -11.57 10.00 49.93
N GLY A 3 -12.24 9.63 48.84
CA GLY A 3 -11.61 9.05 47.66
C GLY A 3 -11.05 10.17 46.79
N GLN A 4 -9.75 10.45 46.90
CA GLN A 4 -9.08 11.34 45.95
C GLN A 4 -8.99 10.74 44.54
N PRO A 5 -9.27 11.50 43.47
CA PRO A 5 -9.03 11.06 42.11
C PRO A 5 -7.54 10.96 41.82
N ARG A 6 -7.12 9.83 41.26
CA ARG A 6 -5.73 9.61 40.82
C ARG A 6 -5.44 10.45 39.57
N ASP A 7 -4.53 11.39 39.72
CA ASP A 7 -3.96 12.14 38.61
C ASP A 7 -3.29 11.20 37.60
N ILE A 8 -3.84 11.14 36.38
CA ILE A 8 -3.19 10.51 35.24
C ILE A 8 -2.22 11.53 34.64
N PRO A 9 -0.91 11.24 34.59
CA PRO A 9 0.04 12.20 34.03
C PRO A 9 -0.23 12.46 32.55
N PRO A 10 -0.13 13.72 32.10
CA PRO A 10 -0.33 14.06 30.69
C PRO A 10 0.75 13.40 29.84
N VAL A 11 0.31 12.61 28.85
CA VAL A 11 1.18 12.08 27.80
C VAL A 11 1.84 13.26 27.07
N GLN A 12 3.13 13.46 27.35
CA GLN A 12 3.92 14.54 26.75
C GLN A 12 3.93 14.39 25.23
N ARG A 13 3.21 15.32 24.57
CA ARG A 13 3.22 15.56 23.13
C ARG A 13 4.59 16.07 22.70
N GLN A 14 5.53 15.18 22.43
CA GLN A 14 6.75 15.54 21.69
C GLN A 14 6.56 15.31 20.21
N ALA A 15 5.71 16.10 19.57
CA ALA A 15 5.72 16.26 18.11
C ALA A 15 6.69 17.39 17.73
N ARG A 16 7.99 17.17 17.88
CA ARG A 16 8.98 17.98 17.17
C ARG A 16 8.97 17.58 15.71
N GLN A 17 8.17 18.30 14.93
CA GLN A 17 8.22 18.24 13.47
C GLN A 17 9.48 18.99 12.99
N THR A 18 10.59 18.28 12.88
CA THR A 18 11.73 18.76 12.11
C THR A 18 11.36 18.77 10.64
N ARG A 19 11.39 19.93 10.00
CA ARG A 19 11.43 20.09 8.54
C ARG A 19 12.77 19.51 8.03
N GLN A 20 12.92 18.20 8.00
CA GLN A 20 14.00 17.61 7.24
C GLN A 20 13.59 17.67 5.77
N ALA A 21 14.16 18.62 5.05
CA ALA A 21 14.15 18.62 3.60
C ALA A 21 14.64 17.24 3.11
N TRP A 22 13.98 16.71 2.10
CA TRP A 22 14.37 15.48 1.43
C TRP A 22 15.78 15.67 0.87
N LYS A 23 16.82 15.25 1.60
CA LYS A 23 18.20 15.34 1.12
C LYS A 23 18.35 14.47 -0.11
N VAL A 24 18.82 15.06 -1.19
CA VAL A 24 19.23 14.34 -2.40
C VAL A 24 20.38 13.42 -2.01
N PRO A 25 20.32 12.11 -2.32
CA PRO A 25 21.42 11.20 -2.02
C PRO A 25 22.68 11.65 -2.75
N PRO A 26 23.87 11.38 -2.18
CA PRO A 26 25.13 11.75 -2.80
C PRO A 26 25.28 11.09 -4.19
N PRO A 27 26.00 11.72 -5.14
CA PRO A 27 26.22 11.16 -6.47
C PRO A 27 26.97 9.82 -6.35
N GLY A 28 26.52 8.80 -7.09
CA GLY A 28 27.15 7.47 -7.13
C GLY A 28 26.42 6.35 -6.39
N VAL A 29 25.48 6.65 -5.50
CA VAL A 29 24.62 5.63 -4.90
C VAL A 29 23.45 5.36 -5.87
N PRO A 30 23.21 4.10 -6.30
CA PRO A 30 22.06 3.80 -7.12
C PRO A 30 20.82 4.23 -6.38
N LYS A 31 20.08 5.19 -6.96
CA LYS A 31 18.84 5.71 -6.35
C LYS A 31 17.85 4.57 -6.25
N ALA A 32 17.53 4.16 -5.04
CA ALA A 32 16.39 3.24 -4.85
C ALA A 32 15.19 3.82 -5.60
N VAL A 33 14.56 3.02 -6.44
CA VAL A 33 13.40 3.45 -7.22
C VAL A 33 12.19 2.66 -6.75
N VAL A 34 11.15 3.38 -6.32
CA VAL A 34 9.83 2.78 -6.15
C VAL A 34 9.05 3.00 -7.44
N LEU A 35 8.73 1.92 -8.14
CA LEU A 35 7.83 1.96 -9.27
C LEU A 35 6.40 1.74 -8.79
N ILE A 36 5.52 2.68 -9.10
CA ILE A 36 4.08 2.56 -8.84
C ILE A 36 3.37 2.49 -10.19
N LEU A 37 2.57 1.46 -10.36
CA LEU A 37 1.68 1.31 -11.50
C LEU A 37 0.23 1.42 -11.03
N GLY A 38 -0.57 2.17 -11.76
CA GLY A 38 -2.00 2.30 -11.54
C GLY A 38 -2.78 2.04 -12.83
N ALA A 39 -3.99 1.50 -12.71
CA ALA A 39 -4.90 1.35 -13.83
C ALA A 39 -6.36 1.33 -13.36
N ALA A 40 -7.26 1.80 -14.21
CA ALA A 40 -8.69 1.66 -14.00
C ALA A 40 -9.21 0.32 -14.54
N LEU A 41 -10.22 -0.23 -13.88
CA LEU A 41 -11.03 -1.31 -14.46
C LEU A 41 -11.75 -0.80 -15.70
N PRO A 42 -11.81 -1.59 -16.78
CA PRO A 42 -12.55 -1.20 -17.96
C PRO A 42 -14.06 -1.06 -17.67
N GLY A 43 -14.71 -0.15 -18.37
CA GLY A 43 -16.15 0.10 -18.26
C GLY A 43 -16.99 -0.98 -18.93
N LEU A 44 -16.77 -2.25 -18.61
CA LEU A 44 -17.48 -3.39 -19.16
C LEU A 44 -18.78 -3.69 -18.37
N PRO A 45 -19.81 -4.21 -19.02
CA PRO A 45 -20.96 -4.79 -18.35
C PRO A 45 -20.54 -6.03 -17.51
N PRO A 46 -21.33 -6.46 -16.50
CA PRO A 46 -20.95 -7.54 -15.59
C PRO A 46 -20.50 -8.83 -16.30
N ALA A 47 -21.17 -9.26 -17.35
CA ALA A 47 -20.77 -10.45 -18.12
C ALA A 47 -19.39 -10.29 -18.78
N GLY A 48 -19.10 -9.14 -19.37
CA GLY A 48 -17.80 -8.82 -19.95
C GLY A 48 -16.68 -8.76 -18.89
N LEU A 49 -16.97 -8.15 -17.74
CA LEU A 49 -16.01 -8.08 -16.64
C LEU A 49 -15.73 -9.47 -16.06
N ARG A 50 -16.74 -10.33 -15.94
CA ARG A 50 -16.58 -11.75 -15.53
C ARG A 50 -15.67 -12.51 -16.48
N GLY A 51 -15.90 -12.43 -17.78
CA GLY A 51 -15.05 -13.04 -18.80
C GLY A 51 -13.61 -12.54 -18.75
N LEU A 52 -13.43 -11.25 -18.45
CA LEU A 52 -12.10 -10.66 -18.25
C LEU A 52 -11.40 -11.22 -17.00
N CYS A 53 -12.12 -11.35 -15.88
CA CYS A 53 -11.59 -11.94 -14.65
C CYS A 53 -11.10 -13.38 -14.89
N LEU A 54 -11.86 -14.20 -15.61
CA LEU A 54 -11.46 -15.57 -15.94
C LEU A 54 -10.14 -15.61 -16.72
N ARG A 55 -10.00 -14.77 -17.75
CA ARG A 55 -8.74 -14.66 -18.53
C ARG A 55 -7.57 -14.21 -17.64
N TRP A 56 -7.80 -13.23 -16.75
CA TRP A 56 -6.78 -12.74 -15.82
C TRP A 56 -6.37 -13.78 -14.80
N GLU A 57 -7.31 -14.57 -14.28
CA GLU A 57 -7.01 -15.68 -13.38
C GLU A 57 -6.16 -16.74 -14.08
N THR A 58 -6.51 -17.13 -15.29
CA THR A 58 -5.73 -18.10 -16.08
C THR A 58 -4.28 -17.62 -16.26
N ALA A 59 -4.09 -16.34 -16.56
CA ALA A 59 -2.75 -15.76 -16.74
C ALA A 59 -1.96 -15.67 -15.43
N LEU A 60 -2.65 -15.51 -14.27
CA LEU A 60 -2.03 -15.32 -12.97
C LEU A 60 -1.75 -16.62 -12.21
N VAL A 61 -2.54 -17.68 -12.44
CA VAL A 61 -2.40 -18.96 -11.72
C VAL A 61 -0.95 -19.48 -11.68
N PRO A 62 -0.17 -19.49 -12.76
CA PRO A 62 1.22 -20.00 -12.70
C PRO A 62 2.19 -19.08 -11.95
N ARG A 63 1.74 -17.90 -11.48
CA ARG A 63 2.57 -16.85 -10.88
C ARG A 63 2.17 -16.51 -9.44
N LEU A 64 1.09 -17.08 -8.96
CA LEU A 64 0.57 -16.81 -7.62
C LEU A 64 0.52 -18.12 -6.81
N ALA A 65 0.99 -18.04 -5.58
CA ALA A 65 0.79 -19.12 -4.63
C ALA A 65 -0.72 -19.40 -4.40
N PRO A 66 -1.10 -20.64 -4.05
CA PRO A 66 -2.51 -21.03 -3.85
C PRO A 66 -3.27 -20.08 -2.89
N GLU A 67 -2.62 -19.61 -1.83
CA GLU A 67 -3.18 -18.72 -0.81
C GLU A 67 -3.51 -17.34 -1.40
N GLN A 68 -2.70 -16.85 -2.34
CA GLN A 68 -2.99 -15.61 -3.06
C GLN A 68 -4.24 -15.75 -3.92
N MET A 69 -4.37 -16.88 -4.64
CA MET A 69 -5.56 -17.15 -5.45
C MET A 69 -6.80 -17.37 -4.58
N ALA A 70 -6.69 -18.11 -3.48
CA ALA A 70 -7.77 -18.30 -2.52
C ALA A 70 -8.25 -16.96 -1.96
N HIS A 71 -7.32 -16.06 -1.60
CA HIS A 71 -7.67 -14.70 -1.14
C HIS A 71 -8.47 -13.90 -2.18
N ILE A 72 -8.15 -14.01 -3.45
CA ILE A 72 -8.87 -13.33 -4.52
C ILE A 72 -10.26 -13.98 -4.73
N ARG A 73 -10.31 -15.31 -4.74
CA ARG A 73 -11.52 -16.11 -5.00
C ARG A 73 -12.57 -16.04 -3.90
N ARG A 74 -12.22 -15.59 -2.67
CA ARG A 74 -13.24 -15.29 -1.65
C ARG A 74 -14.22 -14.19 -2.03
N PHE A 75 -13.88 -13.35 -3.04
CA PHE A 75 -14.80 -12.38 -3.62
C PHE A 75 -15.59 -13.07 -4.73
N ALA A 76 -16.92 -13.06 -4.61
CA ALA A 76 -17.80 -13.72 -5.57
C ALA A 76 -17.52 -13.27 -7.01
N PRO A 77 -17.67 -14.17 -8.01
CA PRO A 77 -17.42 -13.85 -9.41
C PRO A 77 -18.56 -13.06 -10.07
N ASP A 78 -19.54 -12.66 -9.28
CA ASP A 78 -20.75 -11.94 -9.69
C ASP A 78 -21.18 -10.90 -8.68
N GLY A 79 -22.25 -10.18 -9.02
CA GLY A 79 -22.82 -9.16 -8.14
C GLY A 79 -21.83 -8.05 -7.75
N PRO A 80 -22.04 -7.39 -6.60
CA PRO A 80 -21.21 -6.28 -6.15
C PRO A 80 -19.74 -6.66 -5.90
N ALA A 81 -19.47 -7.93 -5.58
CA ALA A 81 -18.13 -8.42 -5.28
C ALA A 81 -17.25 -8.60 -6.54
N LEU A 82 -17.85 -8.66 -7.74
CA LEU A 82 -17.12 -8.84 -9.00
C LEU A 82 -16.08 -7.72 -9.23
N ALA A 83 -16.43 -6.46 -8.97
CA ALA A 83 -15.50 -5.34 -9.12
C ALA A 83 -14.33 -5.45 -8.14
N ALA A 84 -14.60 -5.90 -6.90
CA ALA A 84 -13.57 -6.13 -5.89
C ALA A 84 -12.64 -7.27 -6.28
N ARG A 85 -13.15 -8.35 -6.89
CA ARG A 85 -12.34 -9.45 -7.46
C ARG A 85 -11.48 -8.94 -8.62
N ALA A 86 -12.08 -8.22 -9.56
CA ALA A 86 -11.41 -7.67 -10.73
C ALA A 86 -10.25 -6.73 -10.35
N SER A 87 -10.45 -5.81 -9.39
CA SER A 87 -9.40 -4.89 -8.98
C SER A 87 -8.22 -5.62 -8.30
N ARG A 88 -8.47 -6.72 -7.59
CA ARG A 88 -7.40 -7.54 -6.99
C ARG A 88 -6.60 -8.30 -8.04
N LEU A 89 -7.26 -8.84 -9.07
CA LEU A 89 -6.57 -9.46 -10.20
C LEU A 89 -5.74 -8.42 -10.96
N LEU A 90 -6.34 -7.25 -11.23
CA LEU A 90 -5.67 -6.15 -11.91
C LEU A 90 -4.39 -5.71 -11.16
N ALA A 91 -4.44 -5.61 -9.82
CA ALA A 91 -3.27 -5.25 -9.04
C ALA A 91 -2.11 -6.25 -9.22
N ARG A 92 -2.39 -7.56 -9.37
CA ARG A 92 -1.36 -8.60 -9.63
C ARG A 92 -0.83 -8.53 -11.05
N LEU A 93 -1.68 -8.22 -12.04
CA LEU A 93 -1.21 -7.97 -13.40
C LEU A 93 -0.31 -6.73 -13.47
N LEU A 94 -0.62 -5.68 -12.71
CA LEU A 94 0.26 -4.51 -12.59
C LEU A 94 1.62 -4.90 -12.01
N LEU A 95 1.69 -5.82 -11.04
CA LEU A 95 2.95 -6.36 -10.54
C LEU A 95 3.74 -7.04 -11.66
N LEU A 96 3.14 -7.97 -12.39
CA LEU A 96 3.83 -8.67 -13.49
C LEU A 96 4.32 -7.67 -14.53
N ARG A 97 3.49 -6.67 -14.88
CA ARG A 97 3.88 -5.62 -15.82
C ARG A 97 5.04 -4.75 -15.28
N GLY A 98 5.03 -4.45 -14.00
CA GLY A 98 6.12 -3.72 -13.34
C GLY A 98 7.43 -4.48 -13.40
N LEU A 99 7.41 -5.76 -13.06
CA LEU A 99 8.57 -6.65 -13.13
C LEU A 99 9.09 -6.79 -14.57
N GLN A 100 8.20 -6.92 -15.55
CA GLN A 100 8.55 -6.95 -16.97
C GLN A 100 9.24 -5.65 -17.40
N ASN A 101 8.70 -4.50 -17.01
CA ASN A 101 9.28 -3.18 -17.32
C ASN A 101 10.67 -2.99 -16.69
N LEU A 102 10.97 -3.69 -15.61
CA LEU A 102 12.27 -3.67 -14.91
C LEU A 102 13.22 -4.79 -15.37
N GLY A 103 12.80 -5.62 -16.35
CA GLY A 103 13.59 -6.78 -16.79
C GLY A 103 13.75 -7.86 -15.72
N ALA A 104 12.84 -7.90 -14.76
CA ALA A 104 12.93 -8.76 -13.57
C ALA A 104 11.87 -9.87 -13.53
N LEU A 105 11.01 -9.96 -14.53
CA LEU A 105 10.03 -11.05 -14.62
C LEU A 105 10.72 -12.36 -15.01
N ARG A 106 10.76 -13.32 -14.08
CA ARG A 106 11.34 -14.64 -14.27
C ARG A 106 10.26 -15.72 -14.28
N PRO A 107 10.48 -16.86 -14.95
CA PRO A 107 9.52 -17.96 -15.01
C PRO A 107 9.19 -18.57 -13.63
N ASP A 108 10.17 -18.65 -12.75
CA ASP A 108 10.09 -19.24 -11.41
C ASP A 108 9.54 -18.29 -10.34
N LEU A 109 9.23 -17.04 -10.71
CA LEU A 109 8.79 -16.05 -9.76
C LEU A 109 7.35 -16.33 -9.32
N CYS A 110 7.19 -16.53 -8.01
CA CYS A 110 5.89 -16.79 -7.36
C CYS A 110 5.61 -15.73 -6.30
N LEU A 111 4.43 -15.14 -6.34
CA LEU A 111 3.94 -14.21 -5.31
C LEU A 111 3.26 -15.01 -4.20
N GLU A 112 3.80 -14.92 -3.01
CA GLU A 112 3.30 -15.54 -1.79
C GLU A 112 2.59 -14.53 -0.88
N ARG A 113 2.16 -14.99 0.30
CA ARG A 113 1.64 -14.17 1.40
C ARG A 113 2.24 -14.64 2.72
N ASP A 114 2.52 -13.68 3.63
CA ASP A 114 2.79 -14.01 5.02
C ASP A 114 1.49 -14.24 5.82
N MET A 115 1.67 -14.61 7.09
CA MET A 115 0.56 -14.84 8.04
C MET A 115 -0.29 -13.59 8.27
N ALA A 116 0.29 -12.40 8.16
CA ALA A 116 -0.41 -11.12 8.25
C ALA A 116 -1.11 -10.71 6.94
N GLY A 117 -0.91 -11.49 5.87
CA GLY A 117 -1.53 -11.26 4.57
C GLY A 117 -0.76 -10.31 3.65
N ARG A 118 0.48 -9.93 3.99
CA ARG A 118 1.32 -9.11 3.13
C ARG A 118 1.78 -9.92 1.92
N PRO A 119 1.90 -9.29 0.74
CA PRO A 119 2.52 -9.93 -0.40
C PRO A 119 4.02 -10.14 -0.16
N LEU A 120 4.50 -11.36 -0.41
CA LEU A 120 5.92 -11.72 -0.37
C LEU A 120 6.39 -12.07 -1.77
N LEU A 121 7.49 -11.46 -2.18
CA LEU A 121 8.12 -11.70 -3.48
C LEU A 121 9.63 -11.63 -3.30
N SER A 122 10.33 -12.72 -3.59
CA SER A 122 11.79 -12.80 -3.41
C SER A 122 12.53 -11.66 -4.12
N GLY A 123 13.37 -10.94 -3.38
CA GLY A 123 14.13 -9.78 -3.87
C GLY A 123 13.32 -8.50 -4.08
N TRP A 124 12.04 -8.46 -3.69
CA TRP A 124 11.16 -7.31 -3.91
C TRP A 124 10.30 -6.99 -2.71
N ARG A 125 10.11 -5.70 -2.45
CA ARG A 125 9.03 -5.20 -1.60
C ARG A 125 7.86 -4.83 -2.48
N VAL A 126 6.68 -5.35 -2.14
CA VAL A 126 5.45 -5.16 -2.93
C VAL A 126 4.32 -4.68 -2.04
N SER A 127 3.54 -3.73 -2.51
CA SER A 127 2.29 -3.34 -1.87
C SER A 127 1.20 -3.10 -2.89
N PHE A 128 -0.03 -3.51 -2.55
CA PHE A 128 -1.21 -3.34 -3.39
C PHE A 128 -2.21 -2.41 -2.74
N SER A 129 -2.90 -1.63 -3.57
CA SER A 129 -4.11 -0.93 -3.19
C SER A 129 -5.14 -0.94 -4.30
N HIS A 130 -6.39 -0.70 -3.92
CA HIS A 130 -7.50 -0.54 -4.85
C HIS A 130 -8.54 0.38 -4.21
N SER A 131 -9.06 1.32 -4.97
CA SER A 131 -10.12 2.22 -4.55
C SER A 131 -11.01 2.60 -5.72
N GLY A 132 -12.32 2.65 -5.49
CA GLY A 132 -13.28 2.81 -6.58
C GLY A 132 -13.12 1.70 -7.63
N ARG A 133 -12.90 2.10 -8.87
CA ARG A 133 -12.65 1.20 -10.00
C ARG A 133 -11.17 1.16 -10.44
N ALA A 134 -10.25 1.50 -9.56
CA ALA A 134 -8.82 1.50 -9.85
C ALA A 134 -8.06 0.51 -8.97
N ALA A 135 -6.96 0.01 -9.51
CA ALA A 135 -5.99 -0.80 -8.78
C ALA A 135 -4.59 -0.23 -8.92
N PHE A 136 -3.77 -0.46 -7.91
CA PHE A 136 -2.41 0.04 -7.82
C PHE A 136 -1.48 -1.04 -7.31
N CYS A 137 -0.24 -1.00 -7.80
CA CYS A 137 0.86 -1.83 -7.32
C CYS A 137 2.10 -0.95 -7.15
N ALA A 138 2.71 -0.98 -5.97
CA ALA A 138 4.03 -0.42 -5.74
C ALA A 138 5.03 -1.56 -5.61
N LEU A 139 6.18 -1.40 -6.25
CA LEU A 139 7.30 -2.33 -6.14
C LEU A 139 8.63 -1.58 -5.98
N GLU A 140 9.46 -2.11 -5.12
CA GLU A 140 10.80 -1.65 -4.84
C GLU A 140 11.72 -2.85 -4.75
N ARG A 141 12.91 -2.76 -5.34
CA ARG A 141 13.92 -3.81 -5.18
C ARG A 141 14.29 -3.89 -3.69
N GLY A 142 14.19 -5.08 -3.13
CA GLY A 142 14.66 -5.39 -1.78
C GLY A 142 16.19 -5.36 -1.71
N PRO A 143 16.78 -5.42 -0.52
CA PRO A 143 18.22 -5.69 -0.39
C PRO A 143 18.53 -7.02 -1.09
N ASP A 144 19.69 -7.05 -1.77
CA ASP A 144 20.15 -8.27 -2.44
C ASP A 144 20.42 -9.37 -1.40
N GLY A 145 19.71 -10.46 -1.51
CA GLY A 145 19.75 -11.61 -0.63
C GLY A 145 18.37 -11.90 0.02
N PRO A 146 18.12 -13.14 0.39
CA PRO A 146 17.04 -13.42 1.33
C PRO A 146 17.37 -12.61 2.58
N CYS A 147 16.43 -11.76 3.01
CA CYS A 147 16.57 -11.11 4.30
C CYS A 147 16.72 -12.26 5.32
N GLU A 148 17.91 -12.44 5.92
CA GLU A 148 18.09 -13.48 6.95
C GLU A 148 17.06 -13.31 8.09
N GLN A 149 16.46 -12.12 8.19
CA GLN A 149 15.37 -11.79 9.08
C GLN A 149 14.01 -12.32 8.59
N ASP A 150 13.81 -12.56 7.26
CA ASP A 150 12.61 -13.24 6.74
C ASP A 150 12.63 -14.74 7.07
N ALA A 151 13.79 -15.32 7.32
CA ALA A 151 13.93 -16.73 7.78
C ALA A 151 13.46 -16.93 9.24
N ARG A 152 13.39 -15.86 10.03
CA ARG A 152 12.79 -15.88 11.38
C ARG A 152 11.30 -15.54 11.28
N ARG A 153 10.53 -16.46 10.70
CA ARG A 153 9.06 -16.34 10.55
C ARG A 153 8.31 -16.08 11.85
N ASP A 154 8.97 -16.24 12.99
CA ASP A 154 8.39 -16.10 14.33
C ASP A 154 8.80 -14.81 15.07
N ALA A 155 9.60 -13.94 14.45
CA ALA A 155 9.99 -12.69 15.09
C ALA A 155 8.91 -11.60 14.90
N PRO A 156 8.30 -11.09 16.00
CA PRO A 156 7.28 -10.05 15.92
C PRO A 156 7.82 -8.67 15.48
N GLU A 157 9.11 -8.55 15.25
CA GLU A 157 9.80 -7.31 14.86
C GLU A 157 10.13 -7.28 13.36
N CYS A 158 9.11 -7.46 12.49
CA CYS A 158 9.31 -7.22 11.07
C CYS A 158 9.67 -5.75 10.83
N HIS A 159 10.82 -5.50 10.21
CA HIS A 159 11.14 -4.15 9.74
C HIS A 159 10.05 -3.65 8.78
N PRO A 160 9.64 -2.37 8.91
CA PRO A 160 8.63 -1.81 8.04
C PRO A 160 9.00 -1.99 6.58
N GLY A 161 8.09 -2.58 5.82
CA GLY A 161 8.24 -2.80 4.40
C GLY A 161 7.86 -1.57 3.57
N LEU A 162 7.16 -1.84 2.49
CA LEU A 162 6.56 -0.87 1.59
C LEU A 162 5.04 -0.91 1.78
N GLY A 163 4.40 0.24 2.01
CA GLY A 163 2.96 0.37 2.10
C GLY A 163 2.44 1.37 1.07
N LEU A 164 1.51 0.94 0.25
CA LEU A 164 0.79 1.78 -0.70
C LEU A 164 -0.69 1.77 -0.36
N ASP A 165 -1.28 2.96 -0.29
CA ASP A 165 -2.72 3.08 -0.23
C ASP A 165 -3.26 4.13 -1.18
N ALA A 166 -4.48 3.90 -1.68
CA ALA A 166 -5.17 4.75 -2.63
C ALA A 166 -6.63 4.93 -2.22
N GLU A 167 -7.11 6.19 -2.24
CA GLU A 167 -8.49 6.53 -1.96
C GLU A 167 -9.07 7.37 -3.09
N ALA A 168 -10.17 6.91 -3.69
CA ALA A 168 -10.86 7.67 -4.72
C ALA A 168 -11.45 8.95 -4.12
N LEU A 169 -11.34 10.07 -4.85
CA LEU A 169 -11.74 11.39 -4.33
C LEU A 169 -13.26 11.54 -4.14
N ASP A 170 -14.03 10.67 -4.79
CA ASP A 170 -15.49 10.57 -4.71
C ASP A 170 -15.97 9.49 -3.69
N SER A 171 -15.04 8.80 -3.03
CA SER A 171 -15.39 7.85 -1.98
C SER A 171 -15.99 8.58 -0.77
N PRO A 172 -16.91 7.92 -0.03
CA PRO A 172 -17.37 8.45 1.24
C PRO A 172 -16.21 8.56 2.23
N PRO A 173 -16.18 9.59 3.09
CA PRO A 173 -15.14 9.72 4.09
C PRO A 173 -15.21 8.55 5.08
N PRO A 174 -14.06 8.10 5.59
CA PRO A 174 -14.01 7.09 6.64
C PRO A 174 -14.72 7.53 7.92
N ALA A 175 -15.15 6.56 8.72
CA ALA A 175 -15.82 6.84 10.00
C ALA A 175 -14.94 7.70 10.92
N ALA A 176 -15.57 8.59 11.69
CA ALA A 176 -14.87 9.53 12.58
C ALA A 176 -13.91 8.83 13.58
N ARG A 177 -14.28 7.63 14.06
CA ARG A 177 -13.44 6.80 14.95
C ARG A 177 -12.06 6.43 14.38
N ALA A 178 -11.87 6.54 13.08
CA ALA A 178 -10.58 6.29 12.43
C ALA A 178 -9.56 7.43 12.62
N PHE A 179 -9.97 8.51 13.27
CA PHE A 179 -9.17 9.72 13.42
C PHE A 179 -8.99 10.11 14.88
N THR A 180 -7.88 10.77 15.19
CA THR A 180 -7.71 11.42 16.48
C THR A 180 -8.59 12.66 16.58
N ASP A 181 -8.89 13.15 17.79
CA ASP A 181 -9.71 14.35 18.01
C ASP A 181 -9.18 15.57 17.26
N GLY A 182 -7.86 15.71 17.15
CA GLY A 182 -7.22 16.78 16.38
C GLY A 182 -7.34 16.66 14.86
N GLU A 183 -7.82 15.50 14.36
CA GLU A 183 -7.98 15.21 12.93
C GLU A 183 -9.43 15.28 12.45
N THR A 184 -10.43 15.31 13.35
CA THR A 184 -11.85 15.13 13.03
C THR A 184 -12.49 16.34 12.32
N LYS A 185 -11.96 17.56 12.53
CA LYS A 185 -12.54 18.82 11.99
C LYS A 185 -12.01 19.14 10.60
N LYS A 186 -12.22 18.28 9.60
CA LYS A 186 -11.62 18.47 8.26
C LYS A 186 -12.65 18.21 7.16
N THR A 187 -12.32 18.65 5.94
CA THR A 187 -13.13 18.35 4.76
C THR A 187 -13.11 16.85 4.46
N ALA A 188 -14.15 16.33 3.81
CA ALA A 188 -14.20 14.93 3.36
C ALA A 188 -12.93 14.54 2.56
N ARG A 189 -12.45 15.46 1.71
CA ARG A 189 -11.24 15.25 0.90
C ARG A 189 -9.96 15.12 1.75
N ASP A 190 -9.82 15.89 2.84
CA ASP A 190 -8.68 15.75 3.76
C ASP A 190 -8.81 14.50 4.62
N ALA A 191 -10.03 14.10 4.97
CA ALA A 191 -10.28 12.84 5.67
C ALA A 191 -9.82 11.63 4.83
N LEU A 192 -10.15 11.58 3.53
CA LEU A 192 -9.68 10.55 2.61
C LEU A 192 -8.14 10.55 2.49
N ARG A 193 -7.53 11.74 2.37
CA ARG A 193 -6.06 11.86 2.34
C ARG A 193 -5.41 11.28 3.61
N ARG A 194 -5.96 11.63 4.78
CA ARG A 194 -5.47 11.14 6.08
C ARG A 194 -5.63 9.64 6.21
N TRP A 195 -6.76 9.13 5.73
CA TRP A 195 -7.03 7.70 5.72
C TRP A 195 -6.02 6.96 4.86
N ALA A 196 -5.73 7.44 3.64
CA ALA A 196 -4.71 6.86 2.79
C ALA A 196 -3.32 6.84 3.47
N VAL A 197 -2.97 7.87 4.25
CA VAL A 197 -1.72 7.87 5.04
C VAL A 197 -1.74 6.77 6.10
N LYS A 198 -2.84 6.63 6.86
CA LYS A 198 -2.97 5.63 7.92
C LYS A 198 -2.90 4.21 7.39
N GLU A 199 -3.65 3.92 6.32
CA GLU A 199 -3.61 2.60 5.68
C GLU A 199 -2.25 2.28 5.05
N ALA A 200 -1.59 3.24 4.40
CA ALA A 200 -0.26 3.03 3.87
C ALA A 200 0.75 2.70 4.98
N VAL A 201 0.65 3.37 6.13
CA VAL A 201 1.49 3.08 7.31
C VAL A 201 1.21 1.68 7.85
N LEU A 202 -0.06 1.31 8.03
CA LEU A 202 -0.44 -0.04 8.50
C LEU A 202 0.04 -1.13 7.53
N LYS A 203 -0.08 -0.90 6.23
CA LYS A 203 0.44 -1.82 5.19
C LYS A 203 1.96 -1.93 5.25
N ALA A 204 2.68 -0.82 5.42
CA ALA A 204 4.14 -0.84 5.57
C ALA A 204 4.58 -1.64 6.81
N MET A 205 3.82 -1.57 7.89
CA MET A 205 4.05 -2.32 9.13
C MET A 205 3.57 -3.77 9.06
N GLY A 206 2.78 -4.15 8.04
CA GLY A 206 2.17 -5.47 7.93
C GLY A 206 1.06 -5.76 8.93
N LEU A 207 0.44 -4.73 9.47
CA LEU A 207 -0.52 -4.87 10.57
C LEU A 207 -1.97 -4.98 10.08
N GLY A 208 -2.26 -4.51 8.86
CA GLY A 208 -3.63 -4.48 8.33
C GLY A 208 -4.58 -3.63 9.17
N LEU A 209 -5.89 -3.71 8.88
CA LEU A 209 -6.94 -2.98 9.58
C LEU A 209 -7.36 -3.60 10.93
N SER A 210 -6.70 -4.65 11.40
CA SER A 210 -6.88 -5.17 12.75
C SER A 210 -6.35 -4.24 13.84
N HIS A 211 -5.57 -3.24 13.44
CA HIS A 211 -5.03 -2.21 14.33
C HIS A 211 -5.81 -0.92 14.20
N ASP A 212 -5.99 -0.23 15.33
CA ASP A 212 -6.72 1.02 15.38
C ASP A 212 -5.99 2.13 14.58
N PRO A 213 -6.56 2.61 13.47
CA PRO A 213 -5.96 3.68 12.67
C PRO A 213 -5.88 5.02 13.42
N ALA A 214 -6.70 5.22 14.47
CA ALA A 214 -6.66 6.44 15.29
C ALA A 214 -5.31 6.62 16.00
N LEU A 215 -4.56 5.55 16.23
CA LEU A 215 -3.22 5.61 16.83
C LEU A 215 -2.14 6.19 15.90
N ILE A 216 -2.44 6.35 14.59
CA ILE A 216 -1.51 6.85 13.60
C ILE A 216 -1.77 8.32 13.34
N CYS A 217 -0.80 9.17 13.66
CA CYS A 217 -0.87 10.60 13.35
C CYS A 217 -0.55 10.83 11.86
N SER A 218 -1.56 11.22 11.06
CA SER A 218 -1.42 11.47 9.62
C SER A 218 -0.84 12.84 9.27
N GLY A 219 -0.32 13.57 10.25
CA GLY A 219 0.33 14.86 10.05
C GLY A 219 -0.66 16.05 9.95
N ARG A 220 -0.14 17.20 9.51
CA ARG A 220 -0.92 18.45 9.41
C ARG A 220 -1.98 18.39 8.31
N HIS A 221 -2.99 19.25 8.42
CA HIS A 221 -3.97 19.46 7.35
C HIS A 221 -3.26 19.84 6.03
N GLY A 222 -3.67 19.19 4.93
CA GLY A 222 -3.07 19.41 3.61
C GLY A 222 -1.62 18.94 3.45
N GLY A 223 -0.99 18.35 4.49
CA GLY A 223 0.37 17.84 4.42
C GLY A 223 0.53 16.75 3.37
N ARG A 224 1.58 16.84 2.54
CA ARG A 224 1.85 15.87 1.46
C ARG A 224 2.99 14.91 1.76
N ALA A 225 3.72 15.13 2.85
CA ALA A 225 4.77 14.24 3.31
C ALA A 225 4.99 14.43 4.81
N GLY A 226 5.50 13.41 5.46
CA GLY A 226 5.82 13.45 6.87
C GLY A 226 6.62 12.25 7.33
N MET A 227 7.00 12.33 8.59
CA MET A 227 7.59 11.22 9.33
C MET A 227 6.77 11.00 10.60
N LEU A 228 6.66 9.76 11.01
CA LEU A 228 6.04 9.40 12.28
C LEU A 228 6.79 8.23 12.91
N ARG A 229 6.67 8.10 14.22
CA ARG A 229 7.11 6.92 14.95
C ARG A 229 5.88 6.13 15.36
N PHE A 230 5.86 4.85 14.99
CA PHE A 230 4.77 3.94 15.32
C PHE A 230 5.35 2.58 15.73
N ARG A 231 4.98 2.10 16.92
CA ARG A 231 5.50 0.85 17.50
C ARG A 231 7.04 0.76 17.48
N GLY A 232 7.72 1.84 17.88
CA GLY A 232 9.18 1.89 17.90
C GLY A 232 9.84 2.13 16.55
N GLN A 233 9.13 1.96 15.45
CA GLN A 233 9.66 2.11 14.09
C GLN A 233 9.45 3.53 13.55
N ASN A 234 10.47 4.06 12.87
CA ASN A 234 10.39 5.34 12.18
C ASN A 234 9.90 5.12 10.74
N LEU A 235 8.79 5.75 10.40
CA LEU A 235 8.18 5.65 9.09
C LEU A 235 8.15 7.02 8.41
N ARG A 236 8.39 6.99 7.12
CA ARG A 236 8.23 8.14 6.24
C ARG A 236 7.07 7.86 5.29
N TRP A 237 6.21 8.86 5.11
CA TRP A 237 5.11 8.77 4.17
C TRP A 237 5.10 9.96 3.20
N ARG A 238 4.54 9.76 2.02
CA ARG A 238 4.36 10.78 1.00
C ARG A 238 3.06 10.56 0.24
N VAL A 239 2.28 11.64 0.09
CA VAL A 239 1.11 11.67 -0.78
C VAL A 239 1.55 12.10 -2.18
N LEU A 240 1.15 11.34 -3.17
CA LEU A 240 1.48 11.52 -4.57
C LEU A 240 0.27 12.05 -5.33
N ALA A 241 0.50 12.90 -6.32
CA ALA A 241 -0.54 13.32 -7.24
C ALA A 241 -0.92 12.14 -8.14
N CYS A 242 -2.21 11.79 -8.15
CA CYS A 242 -2.77 10.75 -9.00
C CYS A 242 -4.15 11.20 -9.48
N PRO A 243 -4.51 11.04 -10.75
CA PRO A 243 -5.83 11.43 -11.24
C PRO A 243 -6.95 10.72 -10.48
N GLY A 244 -7.88 11.49 -9.92
CA GLY A 244 -9.06 10.98 -9.22
C GLY A 244 -8.82 10.30 -7.87
N HIS A 245 -7.56 10.25 -7.37
CA HIS A 245 -7.22 9.55 -6.13
C HIS A 245 -6.25 10.34 -5.26
N TRP A 246 -6.37 10.15 -3.94
CA TRP A 246 -5.25 10.29 -3.02
C TRP A 246 -4.44 9.00 -3.04
N LEU A 247 -3.16 9.08 -3.33
CA LEU A 247 -2.24 7.97 -3.31
C LEU A 247 -1.16 8.24 -2.28
N CYS A 248 -0.99 7.35 -1.31
CA CYS A 248 0.03 7.47 -0.28
C CYS A 248 1.00 6.31 -0.31
N LEU A 249 2.29 6.63 -0.26
CA LEU A 249 3.38 5.67 -0.11
C LEU A 249 3.98 5.84 1.29
N ALA A 250 4.11 4.76 2.05
CA ALA A 250 4.78 4.71 3.34
C ALA A 250 5.89 3.65 3.34
N ARG A 251 6.97 3.93 4.08
CA ARG A 251 8.11 3.01 4.21
C ARG A 251 8.96 3.34 5.44
N ASN A 252 9.86 2.43 5.80
CA ASN A 252 10.85 2.68 6.85
C ASN A 252 11.68 3.92 6.50
N ALA A 253 11.85 4.81 7.49
CA ALA A 253 12.57 6.07 7.32
C ALA A 253 14.10 5.88 7.30
N GLU A 254 14.62 4.75 7.75
CA GLU A 254 16.05 4.42 7.74
C GLU A 254 16.57 4.15 6.33
N TYR A 255 15.69 3.70 5.42
CA TYR A 255 16.09 3.54 4.03
C TYR A 255 16.27 4.89 3.32
N PRO A 256 17.20 4.99 2.35
CA PRO A 256 17.38 6.18 1.54
C PRO A 256 16.07 6.62 0.89
N VAL A 257 15.91 7.93 0.70
CA VAL A 257 14.73 8.46 -0.01
C VAL A 257 14.72 7.97 -1.45
N PRO A 258 13.73 7.18 -1.88
CA PRO A 258 13.69 6.67 -3.23
C PRO A 258 13.25 7.74 -4.21
N ALA A 259 13.69 7.63 -5.45
CA ALA A 259 12.96 8.20 -6.57
C ALA A 259 11.64 7.42 -6.73
N VAL A 260 10.52 8.12 -6.90
CA VAL A 260 9.22 7.49 -7.12
C VAL A 260 8.79 7.73 -8.56
N SER A 261 8.56 6.66 -9.30
CA SER A 261 7.99 6.69 -10.65
C SER A 261 6.56 6.20 -10.60
N LEU A 262 5.59 7.07 -10.87
CA LEU A 262 4.17 6.72 -10.98
C LEU A 262 3.78 6.69 -12.46
N ARG A 263 3.21 5.56 -12.91
CA ARG A 263 2.70 5.38 -14.28
C ARG A 263 1.27 4.90 -14.24
N TRP A 264 0.41 5.58 -14.98
CA TRP A 264 -0.97 5.15 -15.22
C TRP A 264 -1.03 4.37 -16.52
N LEU A 265 -1.51 3.13 -16.47
CA LEU A 265 -1.60 2.25 -17.63
C LEU A 265 -3.04 2.18 -18.16
N THR A 266 -3.16 2.11 -19.47
CA THR A 266 -4.42 1.77 -20.15
C THR A 266 -4.65 0.26 -20.16
N ALA A 267 -5.89 -0.18 -20.36
CA ALA A 267 -6.23 -1.60 -20.46
C ALA A 267 -5.38 -2.33 -21.52
N GLY A 268 -5.14 -1.69 -22.69
CA GLY A 268 -4.30 -2.25 -23.74
C GLY A 268 -2.85 -2.45 -23.33
N GLN A 269 -2.28 -1.54 -22.54
CA GLN A 269 -0.92 -1.67 -22.04
C GLN A 269 -0.75 -2.79 -21.01
N ILE A 270 -1.83 -3.18 -20.35
CA ILE A 270 -1.83 -4.28 -19.38
C ILE A 270 -1.92 -5.63 -20.09
N THR A 271 -2.75 -5.73 -21.13
CA THR A 271 -3.07 -7.00 -21.83
C THR A 271 -2.12 -7.34 -22.96
N ASN A 272 -1.50 -6.35 -23.62
CA ASN A 272 -0.61 -6.54 -24.77
C ASN A 272 0.83 -6.95 -24.43
N GLY A 273 1.20 -7.06 -23.14
CA GLY A 273 2.40 -7.76 -22.74
C GLY A 273 2.13 -9.26 -22.89
N ARG A 274 2.66 -9.92 -23.92
CA ARG A 274 2.69 -11.38 -23.95
C ARG A 274 3.35 -11.84 -22.65
N CYS A 275 2.52 -12.45 -21.77
CA CYS A 275 2.99 -13.12 -20.56
C CYS A 275 3.80 -14.35 -20.94
#